data_fc7e423f671fba210be1dba81fefaf8a
#
_entry.id   fc7e423f671fba210be1dba81fefaf8a
#
_cell.length_a   1.000
_cell.length_b   1.000
_cell.length_c   1.000
_cell.angle_alpha   90.00
_cell.angle_beta   90.00
_cell.angle_gamma   90.00
#
_symmetry.space_group_name_H-M   'P 1'
#
loop_
_entity.id
_entity.type
_entity.pdbx_description
1 polymer ?
#
loop_
_entity_poly.entity_id
_entity_poly.type
_entity_poly.pdbx_seq_one_letter_code
_entity_poly.pdbx_strand_id
1 'polypeptide(L)'
;LPSQAQQRLKALVTRLRQVTDDLTVQKQRRASMFDNTEMQASVDEVIALLKRQSRSLEGEIASMIDDDPLWAKLAETWREVKGVAGRTVGRLHAELPEIGILSNKAIAKLVGLAPIANDSGKRKGKRSIRGGRAGVRSILFLVAAIAARYDQSLADFRDRLVAAGKEKMVIRIALARKLLVRLNAKAREARAAYANAT
;
A
#
# COMPACT_ATOMS: atom_id res chain seq x y z
N LEU A 1 4.37 8.23 -21.60
CA LEU A 1 3.25 8.84 -20.85
C LEU A 1 2.34 7.73 -20.30
N PRO A 2 1.73 7.88 -19.12
CA PRO A 2 0.76 6.91 -18.62
C PRO A 2 -0.43 6.76 -19.56
N SER A 3 -0.93 5.54 -19.76
CA SER A 3 -2.14 5.30 -20.56
C SER A 3 -3.36 6.00 -19.94
N GLN A 4 -4.42 6.20 -20.73
CA GLN A 4 -5.67 6.76 -20.24
C GLN A 4 -6.27 5.90 -19.10
N ALA A 5 -6.20 4.58 -19.23
CA ALA A 5 -6.61 3.64 -18.20
C ALA A 5 -5.81 3.84 -16.89
N GLN A 6 -4.49 3.99 -17.00
CA GLN A 6 -3.62 4.24 -15.84
C GLN A 6 -3.96 5.58 -15.15
N GLN A 7 -4.26 6.63 -15.93
CA GLN A 7 -4.66 7.93 -15.39
C GLN A 7 -6.02 7.84 -14.66
N ARG A 8 -7.00 7.15 -15.28
CA ARG A 8 -8.32 6.92 -14.67
C ARG A 8 -8.21 6.13 -13.37
N LEU A 9 -7.47 5.02 -13.35
CA LEU A 9 -7.25 4.23 -12.14
C LEU A 9 -6.61 5.07 -11.02
N LYS A 10 -5.62 5.89 -11.36
CA LYS A 10 -4.98 6.79 -10.41
C LYS A 10 -5.97 7.82 -9.82
N ALA A 11 -6.86 8.36 -10.64
CA ALA A 11 -7.91 9.29 -10.19
C ALA A 11 -8.88 8.61 -9.21
N LEU A 12 -9.37 7.40 -9.54
CA LEU A 12 -10.25 6.61 -8.67
C LEU A 12 -9.60 6.29 -7.32
N VAL A 13 -8.36 5.81 -7.34
CA VAL A 13 -7.59 5.49 -6.12
C VAL A 13 -7.34 6.75 -5.28
N THR A 14 -7.06 7.88 -5.92
CA THR A 14 -6.90 9.17 -5.23
C THR A 14 -8.20 9.59 -4.56
N ARG A 15 -9.34 9.48 -5.27
CA ARG A 15 -10.65 9.82 -4.72
C ARG A 15 -11.04 8.89 -3.57
N LEU A 16 -10.80 7.58 -3.71
CA LEU A 16 -11.05 6.61 -2.63
C LEU A 16 -10.26 6.96 -1.36
N ARG A 17 -9.03 7.43 -1.50
CA ARG A 17 -8.23 7.89 -0.36
C ARG A 17 -8.88 9.09 0.30
N GLN A 18 -9.27 10.12 -0.46
CA GLN A 18 -9.94 11.32 0.08
C GLN A 18 -11.21 10.94 0.84
N VAL A 19 -12.09 10.13 0.24
CA VAL A 19 -13.32 9.65 0.89
C VAL A 19 -13.02 8.87 2.18
N THR A 20 -11.93 8.07 2.20
CA THR A 20 -11.52 7.32 3.39
C THR A 20 -10.99 8.24 4.49
N ASP A 21 -10.25 9.27 4.14
CA ASP A 21 -9.74 10.27 5.07
C ASP A 21 -10.90 11.08 5.66
N ASP A 22 -11.85 11.54 4.83
CA ASP A 22 -13.07 12.22 5.27
C ASP A 22 -13.92 11.34 6.20
N LEU A 23 -14.09 10.06 5.86
CA LEU A 23 -14.80 9.10 6.70
C LEU A 23 -14.15 8.95 8.08
N THR A 24 -12.81 8.95 8.12
CA THR A 24 -12.06 8.86 9.39
C THR A 24 -12.31 10.10 10.24
N VAL A 25 -12.27 11.30 9.65
CA VAL A 25 -12.58 12.56 10.34
C VAL A 25 -14.00 12.56 10.89
N GLN A 26 -15.01 12.15 10.08
CA GLN A 26 -16.40 12.12 10.55
C GLN A 26 -16.61 11.12 11.70
N LYS A 27 -15.97 9.94 11.65
CA LYS A 27 -16.00 8.98 12.76
C LYS A 27 -15.39 9.53 14.04
N GLN A 28 -14.28 10.28 13.93
CA GLN A 28 -13.66 10.95 15.10
C GLN A 28 -14.60 12.03 15.68
N ARG A 29 -15.20 12.86 14.83
CA ARG A 29 -16.21 13.86 15.25
C ARG A 29 -17.37 13.19 15.95
N ARG A 30 -17.92 12.12 15.37
CA ARG A 30 -19.01 11.34 15.96
C ARG A 30 -18.66 10.79 17.35
N ALA A 31 -17.43 10.30 17.51
CA ALA A 31 -16.95 9.76 18.80
C ALA A 31 -16.74 10.83 19.86
N SER A 32 -16.52 12.10 19.49
CA SER A 32 -16.35 13.23 20.42
C SER A 32 -17.65 13.95 20.78
N MET A 33 -18.79 13.58 20.17
CA MET A 33 -20.10 14.16 20.46
C MET A 33 -20.74 13.49 21.67
N PHE A 34 -20.81 14.20 22.80
CA PHE A 34 -21.52 13.74 23.98
C PHE A 34 -23.01 14.07 23.84
N ASP A 35 -23.89 13.11 24.15
CA ASP A 35 -25.35 13.19 24.38
C ASP A 35 -26.20 14.15 23.51
N ASN A 36 -25.77 14.49 22.31
CA ASN A 36 -26.58 15.27 21.38
C ASN A 36 -27.03 14.39 20.22
N THR A 37 -28.17 13.71 20.40
CA THR A 37 -28.72 12.73 19.45
C THR A 37 -28.99 13.35 18.08
N GLU A 38 -29.45 14.58 18.01
CA GLU A 38 -29.77 15.28 16.76
C GLU A 38 -28.51 15.59 15.93
N MET A 39 -27.48 16.11 16.59
CA MET A 39 -26.18 16.35 15.92
C MET A 39 -25.49 15.05 15.54
N GLN A 40 -25.63 14.01 16.35
CA GLN A 40 -25.12 12.69 16.06
C GLN A 40 -25.76 12.09 14.79
N ALA A 41 -27.10 12.21 14.64
CA ALA A 41 -27.84 11.74 13.47
C ALA A 41 -27.33 12.42 12.18
N SER A 42 -27.12 13.73 12.21
CA SER A 42 -26.57 14.47 11.07
C SER A 42 -25.18 13.96 10.65
N VAL A 43 -24.29 13.68 11.60
CA VAL A 43 -22.96 13.13 11.29
C VAL A 43 -23.06 11.69 10.79
N ASP A 44 -23.97 10.87 11.33
CA ASP A 44 -24.19 9.49 10.90
C ASP A 44 -24.69 9.41 9.45
N GLU A 45 -25.49 10.36 8.96
CA GLU A 45 -25.87 10.50 7.55
C GLU A 45 -24.68 10.70 6.64
N VAL A 46 -23.76 11.62 7.01
CA VAL A 46 -22.52 11.86 6.27
C VAL A 46 -21.65 10.62 6.26
N ILE A 47 -21.51 9.95 7.40
CA ILE A 47 -20.77 8.68 7.50
C ILE A 47 -21.36 7.62 6.57
N ALA A 48 -22.70 7.50 6.52
CA ALA A 48 -23.40 6.55 5.64
C ALA A 48 -23.16 6.87 4.16
N LEU A 49 -23.19 8.16 3.78
CA LEU A 49 -22.88 8.61 2.42
C LEU A 49 -21.45 8.26 2.02
N LEU A 50 -20.47 8.61 2.85
CA LEU A 50 -19.06 8.33 2.59
C LEU A 50 -18.77 6.83 2.51
N LYS A 51 -19.42 6.00 3.32
CA LYS A 51 -19.34 4.53 3.21
C LYS A 51 -19.89 4.01 1.88
N ARG A 52 -21.00 4.56 1.36
CA ARG A 52 -21.55 4.18 0.05
C ARG A 52 -20.59 4.57 -1.07
N GLN A 53 -20.07 5.81 -1.05
CA GLN A 53 -19.08 6.28 -2.04
C GLN A 53 -17.81 5.45 -2.02
N SER A 54 -17.29 5.09 -0.84
CA SER A 54 -16.12 4.21 -0.71
C SER A 54 -16.34 2.86 -1.37
N ARG A 55 -17.51 2.22 -1.15
CA ARG A 55 -17.85 0.92 -1.77
C ARG A 55 -17.99 1.03 -3.29
N SER A 56 -18.64 2.08 -3.79
CA SER A 56 -18.75 2.32 -5.23
C SER A 56 -17.40 2.44 -5.90
N LEU A 57 -16.52 3.28 -5.35
CA LEU A 57 -15.15 3.46 -5.85
C LEU A 57 -14.31 2.17 -5.78
N GLU A 58 -14.46 1.38 -4.72
CA GLU A 58 -13.79 0.08 -4.61
C GLU A 58 -14.27 -0.90 -5.70
N GLY A 59 -15.57 -0.91 -5.99
CA GLY A 59 -16.15 -1.71 -7.08
C GLY A 59 -15.64 -1.28 -8.45
N GLU A 60 -15.62 0.03 -8.73
CA GLU A 60 -15.08 0.56 -10.00
C GLU A 60 -13.59 0.24 -10.18
N ILE A 61 -12.78 0.36 -9.12
CA ILE A 61 -11.36 0.00 -9.14
C ILE A 61 -11.19 -1.50 -9.39
N ALA A 62 -12.00 -2.35 -8.75
CA ALA A 62 -11.94 -3.79 -8.94
C ALA A 62 -12.30 -4.18 -10.38
N SER A 63 -13.43 -3.67 -10.91
CA SER A 63 -13.84 -3.92 -12.28
C SER A 63 -12.76 -3.50 -13.28
N MET A 64 -12.21 -2.30 -13.10
CA MET A 64 -11.17 -1.80 -14.00
C MET A 64 -9.88 -2.63 -13.98
N ILE A 65 -9.55 -3.25 -12.84
CA ILE A 65 -8.40 -4.16 -12.73
C ILE A 65 -8.72 -5.50 -13.38
N ASP A 66 -9.93 -6.00 -13.20
CA ASP A 66 -10.36 -7.30 -13.72
C ASP A 66 -10.58 -7.26 -15.25
N ASP A 67 -10.90 -6.10 -15.81
CA ASP A 67 -11.07 -5.86 -17.25
C ASP A 67 -9.73 -5.85 -18.05
N ASP A 68 -8.58 -5.63 -17.38
CA ASP A 68 -7.25 -5.71 -18.00
C ASP A 68 -6.58 -7.05 -17.64
N PRO A 69 -6.32 -7.94 -18.63
CA PRO A 69 -5.81 -9.27 -18.35
C PRO A 69 -4.46 -9.29 -17.60
N LEU A 70 -3.56 -8.35 -17.88
CA LEU A 70 -2.29 -8.23 -17.16
C LEU A 70 -2.52 -7.75 -15.72
N TRP A 71 -3.41 -6.76 -15.54
CA TRP A 71 -3.70 -6.24 -14.21
C TRP A 71 -4.41 -7.28 -13.35
N ALA A 72 -5.36 -8.02 -13.91
CA ALA A 72 -6.04 -9.12 -13.25
C ALA A 72 -5.04 -10.20 -12.78
N LYS A 73 -4.11 -10.60 -13.66
CA LYS A 73 -3.06 -11.57 -13.32
C LYS A 73 -2.14 -11.09 -12.20
N LEU A 74 -1.74 -9.84 -12.25
CA LEU A 74 -0.94 -9.23 -11.16
C LEU A 74 -1.72 -9.17 -9.85
N ALA A 75 -2.99 -8.79 -9.91
CA ALA A 75 -3.88 -8.70 -8.75
C ALA A 75 -4.06 -10.08 -8.08
N GLU A 76 -4.33 -11.13 -8.86
CA GLU A 76 -4.40 -12.51 -8.39
C GLU A 76 -3.12 -12.89 -7.63
N THR A 77 -1.97 -12.70 -8.27
CA THR A 77 -0.65 -13.05 -7.73
C THR A 77 -0.33 -12.31 -6.42
N TRP A 78 -0.72 -11.05 -6.30
CA TRP A 78 -0.49 -10.29 -5.06
C TRP A 78 -1.46 -10.67 -3.93
N ARG A 79 -2.72 -11.05 -4.25
CA ARG A 79 -3.70 -11.49 -3.26
C ARG A 79 -3.30 -12.80 -2.56
N GLU A 80 -2.42 -13.61 -3.14
CA GLU A 80 -1.82 -14.77 -2.46
C GLU A 80 -1.00 -14.37 -1.22
N VAL A 81 -0.49 -13.15 -1.18
CA VAL A 81 0.24 -12.65 -0.01
C VAL A 81 -0.75 -12.21 1.06
N LYS A 82 -0.83 -12.95 2.16
CA LYS A 82 -1.74 -12.66 3.27
C LYS A 82 -1.60 -11.21 3.74
N GLY A 83 -2.72 -10.52 3.85
CA GLY A 83 -2.79 -9.11 4.21
C GLY A 83 -2.80 -8.15 3.00
N VAL A 84 -2.56 -8.62 1.78
CA VAL A 84 -2.72 -7.82 0.55
C VAL A 84 -4.14 -7.95 0.04
N ALA A 85 -4.96 -6.93 0.29
CA ALA A 85 -6.36 -6.86 -0.12
C ALA A 85 -6.58 -5.85 -1.27
N GLY A 86 -7.81 -5.76 -1.76
CA GLY A 86 -8.18 -4.95 -2.93
C GLY A 86 -7.67 -3.51 -2.92
N ARG A 87 -7.75 -2.82 -1.78
CA ARG A 87 -7.21 -1.44 -1.65
C ARG A 87 -5.70 -1.37 -1.86
N THR A 88 -4.94 -2.37 -1.41
CA THR A 88 -3.49 -2.44 -1.62
C THR A 88 -3.19 -2.73 -3.09
N VAL A 89 -3.91 -3.68 -3.68
CA VAL A 89 -3.80 -4.02 -5.11
C VAL A 89 -4.08 -2.79 -5.98
N GLY A 90 -5.21 -2.12 -5.77
CA GLY A 90 -5.57 -0.90 -6.50
C GLY A 90 -4.49 0.18 -6.40
N ARG A 91 -3.94 0.38 -5.19
CA ARG A 91 -2.86 1.36 -4.98
C ARG A 91 -1.55 0.97 -5.67
N LEU A 92 -1.18 -0.31 -5.65
CA LEU A 92 0.00 -0.79 -6.36
C LEU A 92 -0.12 -0.57 -7.86
N HIS A 93 -1.27 -0.89 -8.48
CA HIS A 93 -1.52 -0.63 -9.89
C HIS A 93 -1.48 0.87 -10.22
N ALA A 94 -2.17 1.70 -9.42
CA ALA A 94 -2.30 3.13 -9.68
C ALA A 94 -1.01 3.93 -9.44
N GLU A 95 -0.29 3.59 -8.35
CA GLU A 95 0.83 4.41 -7.86
C GLU A 95 2.20 3.77 -8.08
N LEU A 96 2.27 2.49 -8.52
CA LEU A 96 3.54 1.78 -8.74
C LEU A 96 3.53 0.90 -10.01
N PRO A 97 3.23 1.47 -11.19
CA PRO A 97 3.17 0.68 -12.44
C PRO A 97 4.50 0.01 -12.81
N GLU A 98 5.62 0.47 -12.26
CA GLU A 98 6.95 -0.09 -12.50
C GLU A 98 7.22 -1.41 -11.72
N ILE A 99 6.27 -1.85 -10.91
CA ILE A 99 6.40 -3.11 -10.14
C ILE A 99 6.48 -4.31 -11.09
N GLY A 100 7.43 -5.17 -10.84
CA GLY A 100 7.77 -6.29 -11.72
C GLY A 100 8.68 -5.93 -12.89
N ILE A 101 8.96 -4.63 -13.14
CA ILE A 101 9.86 -4.16 -14.19
C ILE A 101 11.21 -3.77 -13.59
N LEU A 102 11.20 -2.98 -12.53
CA LEU A 102 12.42 -2.49 -11.89
C LEU A 102 13.09 -3.58 -11.03
N SER A 103 14.40 -3.47 -10.86
CA SER A 103 15.14 -4.29 -9.90
C SER A 103 14.66 -4.04 -8.46
N ASN A 104 14.87 -5.01 -7.56
CA ASN A 104 14.49 -4.90 -6.15
C ASN A 104 15.13 -3.69 -5.44
N LYS A 105 16.35 -3.31 -5.86
CA LYS A 105 17.05 -2.13 -5.33
C LYS A 105 16.41 -0.85 -5.85
N ALA A 106 16.10 -0.77 -7.14
CA ALA A 106 15.50 0.39 -7.78
C ALA A 106 14.07 0.63 -7.25
N ILE A 107 13.22 -0.40 -7.17
CA ILE A 107 11.84 -0.27 -6.68
C ILE A 107 11.81 0.17 -5.19
N ALA A 108 12.73 -0.36 -4.37
CA ALA A 108 12.83 0.05 -2.97
C ALA A 108 13.26 1.52 -2.82
N LYS A 109 14.14 2.02 -3.71
CA LYS A 109 14.52 3.43 -3.76
C LYS A 109 13.37 4.30 -4.24
N LEU A 110 12.65 3.88 -5.28
CA LEU A 110 11.50 4.59 -5.84
C LEU A 110 10.37 4.77 -4.81
N VAL A 111 10.09 3.75 -4.00
CA VAL A 111 9.08 3.81 -2.93
C VAL A 111 9.58 4.57 -1.69
N GLY A 112 10.90 4.79 -1.56
CA GLY A 112 11.50 5.43 -0.40
C GLY A 112 11.63 4.50 0.81
N LEU A 113 11.80 3.19 0.57
CA LEU A 113 12.06 2.16 1.60
C LEU A 113 13.54 1.74 1.64
N ALA A 114 14.39 2.30 0.76
CA ALA A 114 15.83 2.11 0.82
C ALA A 114 16.44 3.12 1.80
N PRO A 115 17.23 2.68 2.81
CA PRO A 115 17.94 3.60 3.69
C PRO A 115 18.96 4.41 2.88
N ILE A 116 18.92 5.72 3.04
CA ILE A 116 19.85 6.66 2.40
C ILE A 116 20.92 7.03 3.42
N ALA A 117 22.17 7.02 3.00
CA ALA A 117 23.28 7.49 3.81
C ALA A 117 23.15 9.00 4.11
N ASN A 118 23.54 9.38 5.29
CA ASN A 118 23.61 10.78 5.74
C ASN A 118 25.05 11.08 6.20
N ASP A 119 25.99 10.73 5.32
CA ASP A 119 27.41 10.88 5.61
C ASP A 119 27.87 12.26 5.09
N SER A 120 28.64 12.98 5.88
CA SER A 120 29.25 14.24 5.49
C SER A 120 30.72 14.28 5.98
N GLY A 121 31.68 14.31 5.05
CA GLY A 121 33.09 14.26 5.35
C GLY A 121 33.45 13.02 6.20
N LYS A 122 34.06 13.25 7.36
CA LYS A 122 34.44 12.16 8.29
C LYS A 122 33.27 11.63 9.16
N ARG A 123 32.11 12.30 9.14
CA ARG A 123 30.94 11.92 9.96
C ARG A 123 30.10 10.89 9.25
N LYS A 124 29.98 9.69 9.82
CA LYS A 124 28.99 8.68 9.41
C LYS A 124 27.69 8.92 10.17
N GLY A 125 26.68 9.45 9.48
CA GLY A 125 25.36 9.70 10.05
C GLY A 125 24.46 8.47 10.09
N LYS A 126 23.39 8.54 10.91
CA LYS A 126 22.36 7.50 10.98
C LYS A 126 21.63 7.44 9.63
N ARG A 127 21.57 6.26 9.01
CA ARG A 127 20.82 6.05 7.77
C ARG A 127 19.32 6.15 8.03
N SER A 128 18.62 6.89 7.21
CA SER A 128 17.17 7.05 7.30
C SER A 128 16.49 6.87 5.94
N ILE A 129 15.20 6.53 5.97
CA ILE A 129 14.39 6.54 4.75
C ILE A 129 13.87 7.95 4.50
N ARG A 130 13.89 8.39 3.24
CA ARG A 130 13.33 9.70 2.84
C ARG A 130 12.93 9.70 1.37
N GLY A 131 12.07 10.65 0.97
CA GLY A 131 11.61 10.81 -0.40
C GLY A 131 10.76 9.65 -0.90
N GLY A 132 10.68 9.47 -2.20
CA GLY A 132 9.94 8.43 -2.88
C GLY A 132 8.41 8.56 -2.80
N ARG A 133 7.70 7.51 -3.19
CA ARG A 133 6.23 7.46 -3.26
C ARG A 133 5.63 7.20 -1.86
N ALA A 134 5.38 8.26 -1.12
CA ALA A 134 4.89 8.19 0.26
C ALA A 134 3.58 7.41 0.40
N GLY A 135 2.65 7.51 -0.55
CA GLY A 135 1.38 6.78 -0.55
C GLY A 135 1.59 5.26 -0.57
N VAL A 136 2.45 4.78 -1.47
CA VAL A 136 2.81 3.35 -1.56
C VAL A 136 3.57 2.90 -0.30
N ARG A 137 4.51 3.71 0.19
CA ARG A 137 5.25 3.39 1.42
C ARG A 137 4.31 3.23 2.61
N SER A 138 3.33 4.12 2.77
CA SER A 138 2.38 4.08 3.89
C SER A 138 1.51 2.82 3.87
N ILE A 139 0.97 2.43 2.70
CA ILE A 139 0.15 1.22 2.62
C ILE A 139 1.00 -0.03 2.87
N LEU A 140 2.21 -0.11 2.33
CA LEU A 140 3.11 -1.24 2.56
C LEU A 140 3.55 -1.34 4.02
N PHE A 141 3.74 -0.21 4.70
CA PHE A 141 4.05 -0.18 6.13
C PHE A 141 2.92 -0.78 6.99
N LEU A 142 1.66 -0.47 6.65
CA LEU A 142 0.50 -1.05 7.34
C LEU A 142 0.34 -2.53 7.01
N VAL A 143 0.36 -2.88 5.74
CA VAL A 143 0.15 -4.25 5.26
C VAL A 143 1.25 -5.20 5.75
N ALA A 144 2.50 -4.77 5.78
CA ALA A 144 3.61 -5.59 6.25
C ALA A 144 3.45 -6.01 7.73
N ALA A 145 2.89 -5.14 8.57
CA ALA A 145 2.60 -5.46 9.96
C ALA A 145 1.49 -6.52 10.10
N ILE A 146 0.50 -6.48 9.21
CA ILE A 146 -0.57 -7.49 9.14
C ILE A 146 -0.01 -8.80 8.57
N ALA A 147 0.69 -8.73 7.45
CA ALA A 147 1.28 -9.89 6.78
C ALA A 147 2.22 -10.69 7.72
N ALA A 148 3.01 -10.01 8.54
CA ALA A 148 3.89 -10.64 9.52
C ALA A 148 3.19 -11.40 10.66
N ARG A 149 1.85 -11.33 10.76
CA ARG A 149 1.07 -12.16 11.69
C ARG A 149 0.68 -13.51 11.10
N TYR A 150 0.62 -13.59 9.76
CA TYR A 150 0.06 -14.74 9.04
C TYR A 150 1.07 -15.41 8.09
N ASP A 151 2.22 -14.78 7.85
CA ASP A 151 3.30 -15.28 6.99
C ASP A 151 4.53 -15.58 7.85
N GLN A 152 4.86 -16.86 7.97
CA GLN A 152 5.95 -17.34 8.83
C GLN A 152 7.30 -16.71 8.44
N SER A 153 7.59 -16.59 7.15
CA SER A 153 8.86 -15.99 6.67
C SER A 153 9.02 -14.52 7.02
N LEU A 154 7.90 -13.77 7.13
CA LEU A 154 7.91 -12.38 7.62
C LEU A 154 7.97 -12.32 9.14
N ALA A 155 7.32 -13.26 9.84
CA ALA A 155 7.40 -13.40 11.29
C ALA A 155 8.84 -13.70 11.74
N ASP A 156 9.47 -14.72 11.16
CA ASP A 156 10.86 -15.09 11.45
C ASP A 156 11.85 -13.94 11.19
N PHE A 157 11.60 -13.18 10.10
CA PHE A 157 12.42 -12.01 9.80
C PHE A 157 12.23 -10.92 10.84
N ARG A 158 11.00 -10.67 11.30
CA ARG A 158 10.70 -9.75 12.40
C ARG A 158 11.45 -10.17 13.67
N ASP A 159 11.32 -11.43 14.04
CA ASP A 159 11.84 -11.95 15.31
C ASP A 159 13.38 -11.93 15.34
N ARG A 160 14.04 -12.20 14.20
CA ARG A 160 15.49 -12.02 14.09
C ARG A 160 15.92 -10.55 14.29
N LEU A 161 15.13 -9.59 13.80
CA LEU A 161 15.44 -8.16 13.98
C LEU A 161 15.18 -7.72 15.42
N VAL A 162 14.16 -8.27 16.08
CA VAL A 162 13.90 -8.04 17.51
C VAL A 162 15.05 -8.60 18.35
N ALA A 163 15.47 -9.84 18.10
CA ALA A 163 16.60 -10.46 18.77
C ALA A 163 17.93 -9.69 18.56
N ALA A 164 18.08 -9.06 17.40
CA ALA A 164 19.22 -8.17 17.11
C ALA A 164 19.09 -6.76 17.72
N GLY A 165 18.11 -6.51 18.60
CA GLY A 165 17.92 -5.26 19.32
C GLY A 165 17.54 -4.07 18.44
N LYS A 166 16.92 -4.30 17.26
CA LYS A 166 16.51 -3.20 16.38
C LYS A 166 15.28 -2.47 16.92
N GLU A 167 15.24 -1.16 16.76
CA GLU A 167 14.10 -0.31 17.12
C GLU A 167 12.83 -0.73 16.37
N LYS A 168 11.65 -0.66 17.01
CA LYS A 168 10.34 -1.04 16.45
C LYS A 168 10.07 -0.41 15.07
N MET A 169 10.41 0.87 14.89
CA MET A 169 10.21 1.56 13.61
C MET A 169 11.13 1.01 12.51
N VAL A 170 12.37 0.72 12.83
CA VAL A 170 13.34 0.10 11.90
C VAL A 170 12.86 -1.27 11.45
N ILE A 171 12.32 -2.09 12.38
CA ILE A 171 11.76 -3.40 12.08
C ILE A 171 10.58 -3.27 11.12
N ARG A 172 9.62 -2.35 11.38
CA ARG A 172 8.45 -2.13 10.53
C ARG A 172 8.82 -1.69 9.12
N ILE A 173 9.82 -0.81 8.98
CA ILE A 173 10.33 -0.38 7.67
C ILE A 173 11.04 -1.53 6.94
N ALA A 174 11.80 -2.34 7.64
CA ALA A 174 12.46 -3.51 7.06
C ALA A 174 11.44 -4.55 6.57
N LEU A 175 10.37 -4.79 7.33
CA LEU A 175 9.24 -5.63 6.91
C LEU A 175 8.55 -5.09 5.66
N ALA A 176 8.25 -3.78 5.63
CA ALA A 176 7.63 -3.13 4.45
C ALA A 176 8.51 -3.29 3.20
N ARG A 177 9.83 -3.12 3.35
CA ARG A 177 10.79 -3.35 2.26
C ARG A 177 10.83 -4.82 1.82
N LYS A 178 10.83 -5.78 2.76
CA LYS A 178 10.82 -7.22 2.45
C LYS A 178 9.53 -7.58 1.70
N LEU A 179 8.39 -7.07 2.14
CA LEU A 179 7.10 -7.24 1.47
C LEU A 179 7.13 -6.66 0.04
N LEU A 180 7.61 -5.43 -0.14
CA LEU A 180 7.74 -4.81 -1.46
C LEU A 180 8.59 -5.66 -2.42
N VAL A 181 9.74 -6.14 -1.95
CA VAL A 181 10.65 -6.99 -2.76
C VAL A 181 9.95 -8.29 -3.17
N ARG A 182 9.19 -8.91 -2.27
CA ARG A 182 8.40 -10.12 -2.56
C ARG A 182 7.30 -9.85 -3.60
N LEU A 183 6.55 -8.76 -3.44
CA LEU A 183 5.51 -8.36 -4.40
C LEU A 183 6.12 -8.02 -5.77
N ASN A 184 7.30 -7.39 -5.80
CA ASN A 184 8.01 -7.09 -7.02
C ASN A 184 8.51 -8.36 -7.75
N ALA A 185 9.01 -9.35 -7.01
CA ALA A 185 9.41 -10.65 -7.59
C ALA A 185 8.21 -11.39 -8.19
N LYS A 186 7.12 -11.52 -7.43
CA LYS A 186 5.87 -12.13 -7.89
C LYS A 186 5.29 -11.41 -9.14
N ALA A 187 5.34 -10.08 -9.16
CA ALA A 187 4.91 -9.31 -10.33
C ALA A 187 5.79 -9.58 -11.57
N ARG A 188 7.09 -9.79 -11.39
CA ARG A 188 8.00 -10.12 -12.48
C ARG A 188 7.68 -11.48 -13.08
N GLU A 189 7.44 -12.48 -12.24
CA GLU A 189 7.04 -13.82 -12.63
C GLU A 189 5.69 -13.79 -13.38
N ALA A 190 4.70 -13.07 -12.86
CA ALA A 190 3.40 -12.94 -13.50
C ALA A 190 3.46 -12.21 -14.86
N ARG A 191 4.29 -11.16 -14.98
CA ARG A 191 4.52 -10.46 -16.27
C ARG A 191 5.20 -11.36 -17.28
N ALA A 192 6.21 -12.13 -16.86
CA ALA A 192 6.89 -13.07 -17.75
C ALA A 192 5.95 -14.20 -18.23
N ALA A 193 5.14 -14.75 -17.33
CA ALA A 193 4.14 -15.76 -17.69
C ALA A 193 3.07 -15.20 -18.65
N TYR A 194 2.63 -13.97 -18.45
CA TYR A 194 1.67 -13.31 -19.34
C TYR A 194 2.28 -13.08 -20.73
N ALA A 195 3.50 -12.58 -20.82
CA ALA A 195 4.18 -12.35 -22.09
C ALA A 195 4.45 -13.64 -22.91
N ASN A 196 4.59 -14.78 -22.24
CA ASN A 196 4.78 -16.06 -22.90
C ASN A 196 3.46 -16.71 -23.35
N ALA A 197 2.32 -16.22 -22.89
CA ALA A 197 0.97 -16.74 -23.21
C ALA A 197 0.25 -15.91 -24.29
N THR A 198 0.78 -14.73 -24.61
CA THR A 198 0.28 -13.81 -25.67
C THR A 198 1.23 -13.75 -26.85
#